data_1c5a1c448a1f3797a14b6d7ea0e171d3
#
_entry.id   1c5a1c448a1f3797a14b6d7ea0e171d3
#
_cell.length_a   1.000
_cell.length_b   1.000
_cell.length_c   1.000
_cell.angle_alpha   90.00
_cell.angle_beta   90.00
_cell.angle_gamma   90.00
#
_symmetry.space_group_name_H-M   'P 1'
#
loop_
_entity.id
_entity.type
_entity.pdbx_description
1 polymer ?
#
loop_
_entity_poly.entity_id
_entity_poly.type
_entity_poly.pdbx_seq_one_letter_code
_entity_poly.pdbx_strand_id
1 'polypeptide(L)'
;MELLERLLFGSDSLWGRGVAHSVMILALVIALGIMLGKVKVAGVSLGVTGILFVGIAFSYFGMNIDEHLMHFLKEFGLILFVYSIGLQVGPGFFSSFRKGGITLNKLAVLVVALGVVTTVALYYVTGLPMTTMVGVMSGAVTNTPGLGAAQQAFSDLHAGADAPDIATGYALAYPLGVIGAILTLLALRYLLRIDVRQEEEAAGLGTDVLKDLTTRRISVEICNPAVEGKSISGIRRLALRDFVVSRICRPGEAPELADAATTLRCGDRILLVAAPKDAEALVALLGREVDAGPMMQDRKMISRRILITKPELNGKTLAELRIRSTSGVTITRINRSGIDLVAAGNLQLQLGDRVTVVGPELSVAHAERLFGNSLKRLNHPNLIPIFIGIALGVVLGSISFWIPGVPQPVKLGLAGGPLIVAILIGRYGPYYRLITYTTMSANLMLREVGISLFLAGVGLGAGEDFVPTLVAGGYVWIAYGAVITIVPLLLAGLFGRFYYKLNYYTLIGVLSGASTNPPALAYSTEQTTSDAPSVGYATVYPLSMFLRVLAAQLLILIFG
;
A
#
# COMPACT_ATOMS: atom_id res chain seq x y z
N MET A 1 37.57 28.18 4.60
CA MET A 1 36.79 28.28 3.36
C MET A 1 37.37 27.33 2.30
N GLU A 2 38.65 27.38 2.02
CA GLU A 2 39.33 26.56 1.00
C GLU A 2 39.16 25.02 1.19
N LEU A 3 39.16 24.53 2.44
CA LEU A 3 38.90 23.11 2.73
C LEU A 3 37.45 22.71 2.41
N LEU A 4 36.50 23.59 2.71
CA LEU A 4 35.07 23.33 2.46
C LEU A 4 34.74 23.39 0.97
N GLU A 5 35.39 24.31 0.26
CA GLU A 5 35.29 24.45 -1.19
C GLU A 5 35.88 23.21 -1.92
N ARG A 6 37.05 22.73 -1.47
CA ARG A 6 37.68 21.50 -1.96
C ARG A 6 36.86 20.25 -1.65
N LEU A 7 36.17 20.22 -0.50
CA LEU A 7 35.28 19.11 -0.13
C LEU A 7 34.01 19.09 -0.97
N LEU A 8 33.42 20.24 -1.30
CA LEU A 8 32.17 20.35 -2.05
C LEU A 8 32.36 20.21 -3.56
N PHE A 9 33.44 20.77 -4.12
CA PHE A 9 33.68 20.77 -5.56
C PHE A 9 34.74 19.73 -6.03
N GLY A 10 35.36 19.04 -5.09
CA GLY A 10 36.43 18.09 -5.36
C GLY A 10 37.79 18.78 -5.60
N SER A 11 38.87 18.11 -5.31
CA SER A 11 40.22 18.56 -5.66
C SER A 11 41.02 17.40 -6.20
N ASP A 12 41.82 17.68 -7.25
CA ASP A 12 42.66 16.68 -7.90
C ASP A 12 43.77 16.09 -7.00
N SER A 13 44.06 16.74 -5.84
CA SER A 13 45.25 16.43 -5.04
C SER A 13 45.01 15.63 -3.74
N LEU A 14 43.81 15.61 -3.15
CA LEU A 14 43.59 14.95 -1.85
C LEU A 14 42.40 13.98 -1.81
N TRP A 15 41.32 14.28 -2.50
CA TRP A 15 40.10 13.46 -2.45
C TRP A 15 39.60 13.06 -3.85
N GLY A 16 40.07 13.73 -4.90
CA GLY A 16 39.60 13.51 -6.27
C GLY A 16 38.07 13.62 -6.39
N ARG A 17 37.53 13.35 -7.55
CA ARG A 17 36.09 13.01 -7.69
C ARG A 17 35.84 11.56 -7.27
N GLY A 18 36.42 11.12 -6.12
CA GLY A 18 36.37 9.76 -5.65
C GLY A 18 35.08 9.43 -4.88
N VAL A 19 34.98 8.17 -4.44
CA VAL A 19 33.82 7.62 -3.72
C VAL A 19 33.48 8.44 -2.46
N ALA A 20 34.50 8.90 -1.70
CA ALA A 20 34.29 9.67 -0.48
C ALA A 20 33.58 10.99 -0.72
N HIS A 21 34.00 11.74 -1.78
CA HIS A 21 33.35 12.99 -2.19
C HIS A 21 31.89 12.72 -2.62
N SER A 22 31.68 11.71 -3.46
CA SER A 22 30.36 11.34 -3.95
C SER A 22 29.42 10.94 -2.80
N VAL A 23 29.90 10.18 -1.81
CA VAL A 23 29.13 9.79 -0.62
C VAL A 23 28.76 11.01 0.23
N MET A 24 29.70 11.97 0.39
CA MET A 24 29.43 13.18 1.15
C MET A 24 28.36 14.06 0.46
N ILE A 25 28.47 14.29 -0.85
CA ILE A 25 27.47 15.04 -1.61
C ILE A 25 26.10 14.34 -1.52
N LEU A 26 26.07 13.02 -1.73
CA LEU A 26 24.86 12.21 -1.62
C LEU A 26 24.20 12.35 -0.24
N ALA A 27 25.00 12.25 0.84
CA ALA A 27 24.50 12.37 2.21
C ALA A 27 23.89 13.76 2.48
N LEU A 28 24.55 14.83 1.98
CA LEU A 28 24.05 16.19 2.11
C LEU A 28 22.76 16.40 1.31
N VAL A 29 22.71 15.95 0.07
CA VAL A 29 21.52 16.03 -0.80
C VAL A 29 20.33 15.32 -0.12
N ILE A 30 20.54 14.10 0.41
CA ILE A 30 19.48 13.36 1.08
C ILE A 30 19.05 14.08 2.36
N ALA A 31 19.99 14.49 3.22
CA ALA A 31 19.67 15.13 4.49
C ALA A 31 18.91 16.46 4.31
N LEU A 32 19.46 17.36 3.47
CA LEU A 32 18.82 18.64 3.17
C LEU A 32 17.52 18.46 2.42
N GLY A 33 17.44 17.46 1.53
CA GLY A 33 16.23 17.13 0.79
C GLY A 33 15.10 16.65 1.70
N ILE A 34 15.39 15.80 2.68
CA ILE A 34 14.42 15.38 3.70
C ILE A 34 13.99 16.60 4.55
N MET A 35 14.91 17.49 4.92
CA MET A 35 14.58 18.70 5.65
C MET A 35 13.65 19.60 4.84
N LEU A 36 13.97 19.87 3.58
CA LEU A 36 13.12 20.62 2.65
C LEU A 36 11.74 19.95 2.49
N GLY A 37 11.73 18.64 2.35
CA GLY A 37 10.50 17.85 2.21
C GLY A 37 9.56 17.94 3.41
N LYS A 38 10.05 18.26 4.61
CA LYS A 38 9.24 18.47 5.82
C LYS A 38 8.62 19.87 5.92
N VAL A 39 9.08 20.82 5.12
CA VAL A 39 8.52 22.16 5.09
C VAL A 39 7.10 22.10 4.52
N LYS A 40 6.14 22.61 5.29
CA LYS A 40 4.74 22.68 4.87
C LYS A 40 4.42 24.07 4.34
N VAL A 41 3.96 24.14 3.10
CA VAL A 41 3.44 25.37 2.50
C VAL A 41 1.93 25.18 2.32
N ALA A 42 1.12 26.00 2.94
CA ALA A 42 -0.34 25.88 2.96
C ALA A 42 -0.85 24.48 3.39
N GLY A 43 -0.16 23.83 4.34
CA GLY A 43 -0.51 22.50 4.83
C GLY A 43 0.03 21.32 4.00
N VAL A 44 0.58 21.57 2.82
CA VAL A 44 1.15 20.57 1.90
C VAL A 44 2.66 20.53 2.01
N SER A 45 3.25 19.33 2.05
CA SER A 45 4.70 19.11 2.05
C SER A 45 5.15 18.34 0.81
N LEU A 46 6.37 18.59 0.34
CA LEU A 46 6.97 17.86 -0.79
C LEU A 46 7.36 16.42 -0.43
N GLY A 47 7.44 16.11 0.87
CA GLY A 47 7.87 14.79 1.33
C GLY A 47 9.26 14.43 0.80
N VAL A 48 9.47 13.16 0.46
CA VAL A 48 10.78 12.66 -0.05
C VAL A 48 11.21 13.29 -1.37
N THR A 49 10.29 13.90 -2.12
CA THR A 49 10.61 14.57 -3.41
C THR A 49 11.46 15.83 -3.19
N GLY A 50 11.52 16.37 -1.97
CA GLY A 50 12.47 17.41 -1.61
C GLY A 50 13.93 17.04 -1.93
N ILE A 51 14.27 15.75 -1.91
CA ILE A 51 15.61 15.23 -2.25
C ILE A 51 15.94 15.51 -3.73
N LEU A 52 14.97 15.31 -4.62
CA LEU A 52 15.14 15.63 -6.05
C LEU A 52 15.50 17.10 -6.27
N PHE A 53 14.75 18.01 -5.62
CA PHE A 53 14.98 19.45 -5.78
C PHE A 53 16.33 19.91 -5.21
N VAL A 54 16.75 19.35 -4.07
CA VAL A 54 18.09 19.64 -3.52
C VAL A 54 19.17 19.05 -4.44
N GLY A 55 18.97 17.85 -4.99
CA GLY A 55 19.88 17.27 -5.99
C GLY A 55 20.03 18.15 -7.22
N ILE A 56 18.92 18.65 -7.78
CA ILE A 56 18.91 19.61 -8.89
C ILE A 56 19.72 20.87 -8.53
N ALA A 57 19.50 21.44 -7.35
CA ALA A 57 20.22 22.63 -6.90
C ALA A 57 21.73 22.37 -6.77
N PHE A 58 22.14 21.24 -6.16
CA PHE A 58 23.55 20.88 -6.02
C PHE A 58 24.24 20.73 -7.37
N SER A 59 23.62 20.01 -8.30
CA SER A 59 24.14 19.83 -9.65
C SER A 59 24.25 21.17 -10.41
N TYR A 60 23.22 22.01 -10.32
CA TYR A 60 23.24 23.35 -10.93
C TYR A 60 24.41 24.21 -10.41
N PHE A 61 24.82 24.06 -9.14
CA PHE A 61 25.99 24.72 -8.59
C PHE A 61 27.31 23.99 -8.86
N GLY A 62 27.31 22.93 -9.70
CA GLY A 62 28.52 22.19 -10.10
C GLY A 62 28.96 21.13 -9.06
N MET A 63 28.18 20.85 -8.04
CA MET A 63 28.46 19.81 -7.05
C MET A 63 27.96 18.44 -7.55
N ASN A 64 28.69 17.85 -8.50
CA ASN A 64 28.34 16.57 -9.12
C ASN A 64 29.10 15.41 -8.51
N ILE A 65 28.57 14.19 -8.65
CA ILE A 65 29.20 12.95 -8.25
C ILE A 65 29.71 12.18 -9.47
N ASP A 66 30.52 11.14 -9.23
CA ASP A 66 30.97 10.24 -10.28
C ASP A 66 29.77 9.63 -11.05
N GLU A 67 29.85 9.63 -12.37
CA GLU A 67 28.75 9.24 -13.26
C GLU A 67 28.39 7.75 -13.10
N HIS A 68 29.39 6.86 -12.99
CA HIS A 68 29.15 5.43 -12.80
C HIS A 68 28.49 5.15 -11.45
N LEU A 69 28.93 5.88 -10.42
CA LEU A 69 28.33 5.78 -9.10
C LEU A 69 26.88 6.32 -9.12
N MET A 70 26.63 7.42 -9.83
CA MET A 70 25.30 7.99 -10.00
C MET A 70 24.36 7.00 -10.69
N HIS A 71 24.78 6.34 -11.76
CA HIS A 71 24.01 5.29 -12.42
C HIS A 71 23.68 4.13 -11.49
N PHE A 72 24.67 3.60 -10.80
CA PHE A 72 24.47 2.52 -9.83
C PHE A 72 23.47 2.92 -8.73
N LEU A 73 23.57 4.13 -8.19
CA LEU A 73 22.68 4.62 -7.14
C LEU A 73 21.24 4.77 -7.64
N LYS A 74 21.04 5.27 -8.86
CA LYS A 74 19.71 5.34 -9.50
C LYS A 74 19.09 3.97 -9.64
N GLU A 75 19.80 3.03 -10.25
CA GLU A 75 19.27 1.67 -10.51
C GLU A 75 19.04 0.87 -9.23
N PHE A 76 20.03 0.82 -8.34
CA PHE A 76 19.95 0.08 -7.09
C PHE A 76 18.89 0.69 -6.15
N GLY A 77 18.83 2.02 -6.07
CA GLY A 77 17.80 2.75 -5.33
C GLY A 77 16.40 2.44 -5.85
N LEU A 78 16.22 2.45 -7.18
CA LEU A 78 14.95 2.10 -7.82
C LEU A 78 14.52 0.67 -7.50
N ILE A 79 15.44 -0.29 -7.63
CA ILE A 79 15.16 -1.71 -7.33
C ILE A 79 14.71 -1.88 -5.88
N LEU A 80 15.46 -1.35 -4.91
CA LEU A 80 15.11 -1.42 -3.48
C LEU A 80 13.75 -0.79 -3.20
N PHE A 81 13.50 0.38 -3.77
CA PHE A 81 12.27 1.14 -3.60
C PHE A 81 11.06 0.37 -4.14
N VAL A 82 11.14 -0.07 -5.40
CA VAL A 82 10.02 -0.75 -6.07
C VAL A 82 9.77 -2.13 -5.47
N TYR A 83 10.82 -2.86 -5.12
CA TYR A 83 10.70 -4.15 -4.46
C TYR A 83 10.00 -4.03 -3.09
N SER A 84 10.40 -3.04 -2.29
CA SER A 84 9.77 -2.77 -0.99
C SER A 84 8.28 -2.43 -1.12
N ILE A 85 7.91 -1.63 -2.14
CA ILE A 85 6.50 -1.36 -2.47
C ILE A 85 5.78 -2.66 -2.83
N GLY A 86 6.36 -3.50 -3.69
CA GLY A 86 5.76 -4.76 -4.11
C GLY A 86 5.48 -5.69 -2.94
N LEU A 87 6.41 -5.81 -1.97
CA LEU A 87 6.20 -6.57 -0.74
C LEU A 87 5.05 -6.03 0.12
N GLN A 88 4.94 -4.70 0.25
CA GLN A 88 3.89 -4.04 1.03
C GLN A 88 2.52 -4.24 0.39
N VAL A 89 2.44 -4.14 -0.93
CA VAL A 89 1.22 -4.18 -1.72
C VAL A 89 0.74 -5.62 -1.97
N GLY A 90 1.66 -6.59 -2.08
CA GLY A 90 1.39 -7.96 -2.49
C GLY A 90 0.24 -8.68 -1.76
N PRO A 91 0.16 -8.64 -0.41
CA PRO A 91 -0.94 -9.28 0.32
C PRO A 91 -2.32 -8.71 -0.03
N GLY A 92 -2.41 -7.39 -0.28
CA GLY A 92 -3.64 -6.68 -0.62
C GLY A 92 -4.02 -6.75 -2.10
N PHE A 93 -3.05 -6.93 -3.00
CA PHE A 93 -3.24 -6.86 -4.45
C PHE A 93 -4.37 -7.78 -4.94
N PHE A 94 -4.29 -9.09 -4.63
CA PHE A 94 -5.30 -10.05 -5.07
C PHE A 94 -6.63 -9.94 -4.30
N SER A 95 -6.62 -9.46 -3.07
CA SER A 95 -7.84 -9.26 -2.29
C SER A 95 -8.66 -8.07 -2.79
N SER A 96 -8.03 -7.09 -3.41
CA SER A 96 -8.70 -5.92 -4.00
C SER A 96 -9.61 -6.27 -5.19
N PHE A 97 -9.47 -7.47 -5.78
CA PHE A 97 -10.35 -7.96 -6.85
C PHE A 97 -11.57 -8.76 -6.36
N ARG A 98 -11.82 -8.84 -5.04
CA ARG A 98 -13.04 -9.46 -4.51
C ARG A 98 -14.27 -8.55 -4.69
N LYS A 99 -15.49 -9.10 -4.47
CA LYS A 99 -16.75 -8.34 -4.59
C LYS A 99 -16.67 -7.01 -3.82
N GLY A 100 -17.03 -5.93 -4.48
CA GLY A 100 -16.91 -4.56 -3.96
C GLY A 100 -15.64 -3.82 -4.40
N GLY A 101 -14.46 -4.43 -4.31
CA GLY A 101 -13.20 -3.85 -4.78
C GLY A 101 -13.08 -3.75 -6.30
N ILE A 102 -13.76 -4.63 -7.06
CA ILE A 102 -13.75 -4.60 -8.52
C ILE A 102 -14.27 -3.27 -9.08
N THR A 103 -15.35 -2.74 -8.51
CA THR A 103 -15.93 -1.45 -8.95
C THR A 103 -14.95 -0.30 -8.73
N LEU A 104 -14.29 -0.27 -7.56
CA LEU A 104 -13.30 0.74 -7.23
C LEU A 104 -12.08 0.62 -8.15
N ASN A 105 -11.62 -0.60 -8.41
CA ASN A 105 -10.50 -0.86 -9.33
C ASN A 105 -10.83 -0.51 -10.79
N LYS A 106 -12.07 -0.73 -11.27
CA LYS A 106 -12.51 -0.25 -12.58
C LYS A 106 -12.43 1.28 -12.68
N LEU A 107 -12.83 1.99 -11.63
CA LEU A 107 -12.70 3.45 -11.59
C LEU A 107 -11.24 3.89 -11.60
N ALA A 108 -10.37 3.19 -10.87
CA ALA A 108 -8.93 3.47 -10.88
C ALA A 108 -8.28 3.22 -12.25
N VAL A 109 -8.65 2.13 -12.93
CA VAL A 109 -8.23 1.89 -14.33
C VAL A 109 -8.67 3.02 -15.25
N LEU A 110 -9.90 3.52 -15.08
CA LEU A 110 -10.40 4.66 -15.85
C LEU A 110 -9.55 5.92 -15.61
N VAL A 111 -9.19 6.23 -14.35
CA VAL A 111 -8.30 7.37 -14.03
C VAL A 111 -6.96 7.23 -14.73
N VAL A 112 -6.35 6.04 -14.66
CA VAL A 112 -5.04 5.80 -15.31
C VAL A 112 -5.16 5.92 -16.82
N ALA A 113 -6.18 5.31 -17.44
CA ALA A 113 -6.42 5.36 -18.87
C ALA A 113 -6.66 6.79 -19.37
N LEU A 114 -7.50 7.57 -18.66
CA LEU A 114 -7.72 8.98 -18.97
C LEU A 114 -6.42 9.80 -18.84
N GLY A 115 -5.58 9.50 -17.84
CA GLY A 115 -4.27 10.13 -17.69
C GLY A 115 -3.36 9.87 -18.89
N VAL A 116 -3.28 8.62 -19.33
CA VAL A 116 -2.52 8.23 -20.53
C VAL A 116 -3.07 8.91 -21.77
N VAL A 117 -4.39 8.87 -21.99
CA VAL A 117 -5.04 9.53 -23.15
C VAL A 117 -4.77 11.03 -23.14
N THR A 118 -4.89 11.70 -21.99
CA THR A 118 -4.59 13.14 -21.85
C THR A 118 -3.13 13.43 -22.19
N THR A 119 -2.20 12.59 -21.74
CA THR A 119 -0.76 12.72 -22.02
C THR A 119 -0.48 12.58 -23.52
N VAL A 120 -1.03 11.54 -24.16
CA VAL A 120 -0.89 11.32 -25.61
C VAL A 120 -1.54 12.44 -26.42
N ALA A 121 -2.70 12.94 -25.99
CA ALA A 121 -3.33 14.09 -26.64
C ALA A 121 -2.45 15.34 -26.57
N LEU A 122 -1.88 15.63 -25.41
CA LEU A 122 -0.94 16.74 -25.24
C LEU A 122 0.34 16.55 -26.08
N TYR A 123 0.87 15.34 -26.18
CA TYR A 123 2.00 15.02 -27.05
C TYR A 123 1.73 15.44 -28.50
N TYR A 124 0.57 15.06 -29.07
CA TYR A 124 0.21 15.45 -30.43
C TYR A 124 -0.10 16.94 -30.60
N VAL A 125 -0.69 17.60 -29.60
CA VAL A 125 -1.05 19.01 -29.65
C VAL A 125 0.18 19.92 -29.50
N THR A 126 1.13 19.53 -28.63
CA THR A 126 2.27 20.37 -28.29
C THR A 126 3.52 20.10 -29.14
N GLY A 127 3.63 18.89 -29.72
CA GLY A 127 4.84 18.44 -30.44
C GLY A 127 6.05 18.21 -29.54
N LEU A 128 5.89 18.21 -28.21
CA LEU A 128 7.00 17.95 -27.29
C LEU A 128 7.41 16.48 -27.34
N PRO A 129 8.68 16.13 -27.06
CA PRO A 129 9.13 14.74 -27.00
C PRO A 129 8.31 13.92 -26.01
N MET A 130 8.11 12.64 -26.30
CA MET A 130 7.38 11.74 -25.38
C MET A 130 8.13 11.55 -24.06
N THR A 131 9.45 11.61 -24.07
CA THR A 131 10.29 11.61 -22.86
C THR A 131 9.87 12.71 -21.89
N THR A 132 9.77 13.95 -22.37
CA THR A 132 9.26 15.08 -21.60
C THR A 132 7.83 14.83 -21.11
N MET A 133 6.92 14.37 -22.00
CA MET A 133 5.52 14.15 -21.64
C MET A 133 5.33 13.05 -20.60
N VAL A 134 6.11 11.97 -20.64
CA VAL A 134 6.08 10.91 -19.62
C VAL A 134 6.66 11.41 -18.31
N GLY A 135 7.68 12.27 -18.33
CA GLY A 135 8.18 12.97 -17.16
C GLY A 135 7.08 13.80 -16.50
N VAL A 136 6.43 14.68 -17.28
CA VAL A 136 5.32 15.53 -16.84
C VAL A 136 4.16 14.67 -16.31
N MET A 137 3.78 13.59 -17.00
CA MET A 137 2.73 12.66 -16.54
C MET A 137 3.09 12.05 -15.20
N SER A 138 4.30 11.53 -15.05
CA SER A 138 4.74 10.88 -13.81
C SER A 138 4.76 11.85 -12.63
N GLY A 139 5.17 13.10 -12.86
CA GLY A 139 5.12 14.19 -11.89
C GLY A 139 3.69 14.60 -11.53
N ALA A 140 2.83 14.80 -12.53
CA ALA A 140 1.43 15.18 -12.37
C ALA A 140 0.62 14.20 -11.52
N VAL A 141 0.98 12.91 -11.57
CA VAL A 141 0.31 11.86 -10.77
C VAL A 141 1.15 11.39 -9.58
N THR A 142 2.23 12.11 -9.26
CA THR A 142 3.14 11.82 -8.13
C THR A 142 3.71 10.40 -8.12
N ASN A 143 3.92 9.82 -9.32
CA ASN A 143 4.36 8.43 -9.47
C ASN A 143 5.87 8.31 -9.71
N THR A 144 6.64 8.31 -8.64
CA THR A 144 8.10 8.13 -8.68
C THR A 144 8.54 6.78 -9.29
N PRO A 145 7.89 5.63 -9.04
CA PRO A 145 8.24 4.40 -9.73
C PRO A 145 8.04 4.46 -11.25
N GLY A 146 7.02 5.20 -11.72
CA GLY A 146 6.80 5.45 -13.14
C GLY A 146 7.92 6.28 -13.77
N LEU A 147 8.43 7.29 -13.05
CA LEU A 147 9.61 8.03 -13.47
C LEU A 147 10.80 7.09 -13.72
N GLY A 148 11.13 6.24 -12.74
CA GLY A 148 12.24 5.30 -12.86
C GLY A 148 12.03 4.28 -13.98
N ALA A 149 10.80 3.79 -14.17
CA ALA A 149 10.47 2.87 -15.26
C ALA A 149 10.63 3.51 -16.63
N ALA A 150 10.26 4.79 -16.77
CA ALA A 150 10.44 5.54 -18.01
C ALA A 150 11.92 5.77 -18.34
N GLN A 151 12.71 6.19 -17.35
CA GLN A 151 14.16 6.39 -17.53
C GLN A 151 14.85 5.08 -17.90
N GLN A 152 14.53 3.99 -17.23
CA GLN A 152 15.08 2.68 -17.53
C GLN A 152 14.69 2.21 -18.94
N ALA A 153 13.42 2.37 -19.33
CA ALA A 153 12.97 1.99 -20.66
C ALA A 153 13.70 2.79 -21.76
N PHE A 154 13.92 4.08 -21.53
CA PHE A 154 14.67 4.93 -22.46
C PHE A 154 16.14 4.49 -22.55
N SER A 155 16.79 4.26 -21.41
CA SER A 155 18.18 3.79 -21.34
C SER A 155 18.36 2.43 -22.03
N ASP A 156 17.42 1.50 -21.84
CA ASP A 156 17.42 0.18 -22.50
C ASP A 156 17.27 0.30 -24.03
N LEU A 157 16.51 1.27 -24.53
CA LEU A 157 16.32 1.53 -25.97
C LEU A 157 17.54 2.22 -26.62
N HIS A 158 18.21 3.10 -25.88
CA HIS A 158 19.24 3.99 -26.40
C HIS A 158 20.65 3.65 -25.87
N ALA A 159 20.94 2.36 -25.69
CA ALA A 159 22.26 1.82 -25.31
C ALA A 159 22.90 2.47 -24.06
N GLY A 160 22.08 2.74 -23.07
CA GLY A 160 22.53 3.31 -21.79
C GLY A 160 22.48 4.84 -21.72
N ALA A 161 21.93 5.51 -22.73
CA ALA A 161 21.78 6.98 -22.71
C ALA A 161 20.79 7.43 -21.63
N ASP A 162 21.07 8.58 -21.02
CA ASP A 162 20.14 9.26 -20.10
C ASP A 162 19.18 10.19 -20.88
N ALA A 163 17.98 10.37 -20.34
CA ALA A 163 17.01 11.35 -20.81
C ALA A 163 16.68 12.33 -19.66
N PRO A 164 17.46 13.39 -19.49
CA PRO A 164 17.30 14.34 -18.38
C PRO A 164 15.97 15.10 -18.43
N ASP A 165 15.35 15.23 -19.60
CA ASP A 165 14.04 15.84 -19.78
C ASP A 165 12.89 15.06 -19.10
N ILE A 166 13.02 13.75 -18.92
CA ILE A 166 12.07 12.94 -18.13
C ILE A 166 12.09 13.42 -16.67
N ALA A 167 13.27 13.58 -16.07
CA ALA A 167 13.43 14.04 -14.69
C ALA A 167 13.00 15.50 -14.51
N THR A 168 13.36 16.36 -15.47
CA THR A 168 12.98 17.77 -15.49
C THR A 168 11.45 17.92 -15.59
N GLY A 169 10.80 17.19 -16.50
CA GLY A 169 9.35 17.17 -16.65
C GLY A 169 8.65 16.72 -15.37
N TYR A 170 9.17 15.66 -14.72
CA TYR A 170 8.68 15.21 -13.44
C TYR A 170 8.78 16.28 -12.35
N ALA A 171 9.96 16.91 -12.20
CA ALA A 171 10.20 17.91 -11.17
C ALA A 171 9.28 19.13 -11.34
N LEU A 172 9.08 19.60 -12.56
CA LEU A 172 8.22 20.76 -12.85
C LEU A 172 6.73 20.47 -12.60
N ALA A 173 6.25 19.26 -12.94
CA ALA A 173 4.86 18.91 -12.81
C ALA A 173 4.46 18.46 -11.37
N TYR A 174 5.40 17.94 -10.59
CA TYR A 174 5.13 17.31 -9.28
C TYR A 174 4.42 18.23 -8.26
N PRO A 175 4.84 19.48 -8.02
CA PRO A 175 4.20 20.34 -7.04
C PRO A 175 2.72 20.57 -7.35
N LEU A 176 2.40 20.85 -8.63
CA LEU A 176 1.02 21.02 -9.08
C LEU A 176 0.26 19.67 -9.13
N GLY A 177 0.92 18.56 -9.33
CA GLY A 177 0.34 17.23 -9.21
C GLY A 177 -0.23 16.98 -7.82
N VAL A 178 0.51 17.39 -6.77
CA VAL A 178 0.06 17.29 -5.37
C VAL A 178 -1.11 18.26 -5.10
N ILE A 179 -0.90 19.54 -5.37
CA ILE A 179 -1.88 20.60 -5.08
C ILE A 179 -3.13 20.43 -5.96
N GLY A 180 -2.95 20.16 -7.25
CA GLY A 180 -4.01 19.99 -8.22
C GLY A 180 -4.93 18.81 -7.91
N ALA A 181 -4.38 17.70 -7.39
CA ALA A 181 -5.19 16.59 -6.92
C ALA A 181 -6.11 17.03 -5.76
N ILE A 182 -5.56 17.67 -4.73
CA ILE A 182 -6.33 18.16 -3.58
C ILE A 182 -7.40 19.18 -4.03
N LEU A 183 -7.02 20.14 -4.88
CA LEU A 183 -7.96 21.12 -5.43
C LEU A 183 -9.09 20.46 -6.24
N THR A 184 -8.78 19.40 -6.97
CA THR A 184 -9.80 18.65 -7.74
C THR A 184 -10.77 17.92 -6.81
N LEU A 185 -10.29 17.31 -5.72
CA LEU A 185 -11.17 16.69 -4.72
C LEU A 185 -12.08 17.74 -4.06
N LEU A 186 -11.52 18.90 -3.75
CA LEU A 186 -12.28 20.03 -3.22
C LEU A 186 -13.30 20.57 -4.24
N ALA A 187 -12.89 20.73 -5.51
CA ALA A 187 -13.77 21.17 -6.59
C ALA A 187 -14.95 20.22 -6.80
N LEU A 188 -14.70 18.89 -6.75
CA LEU A 188 -15.77 17.88 -6.82
C LEU A 188 -16.79 18.07 -5.69
N ARG A 189 -16.36 18.39 -4.46
CA ARG A 189 -17.27 18.66 -3.35
C ARG A 189 -18.23 19.79 -3.66
N TYR A 190 -17.70 20.93 -4.15
CA TYR A 190 -18.52 22.10 -4.47
C TYR A 190 -19.37 21.88 -5.73
N LEU A 191 -18.81 21.30 -6.78
CA LEU A 191 -19.49 21.03 -8.04
C LEU A 191 -20.70 20.09 -7.85
N LEU A 192 -20.52 19.07 -7.03
CA LEU A 192 -21.55 18.06 -6.73
C LEU A 192 -22.48 18.50 -5.58
N ARG A 193 -22.26 19.67 -5.01
CA ARG A 193 -23.04 20.21 -3.86
C ARG A 193 -23.20 19.18 -2.74
N ILE A 194 -22.07 18.56 -2.34
CA ILE A 194 -22.05 17.47 -1.36
C ILE A 194 -22.48 17.98 0.02
N ASP A 195 -23.54 17.39 0.58
CA ASP A 195 -23.91 17.57 1.99
C ASP A 195 -23.04 16.64 2.85
N VAL A 196 -22.11 17.24 3.59
CA VAL A 196 -21.11 16.53 4.42
C VAL A 196 -21.78 15.64 5.47
N ARG A 197 -22.90 16.10 6.08
CA ARG A 197 -23.58 15.35 7.14
C ARG A 197 -24.25 14.10 6.59
N GLN A 198 -24.97 14.23 5.48
CA GLN A 198 -25.62 13.09 4.83
C GLN A 198 -24.60 12.07 4.31
N GLU A 199 -23.47 12.53 3.75
CA GLU A 199 -22.41 11.65 3.29
C GLU A 199 -21.68 10.96 4.45
N GLU A 200 -21.54 11.61 5.61
CA GLU A 200 -20.90 11.01 6.79
C GLU A 200 -21.80 9.94 7.42
N GLU A 201 -23.10 10.19 7.52
CA GLU A 201 -24.08 9.19 7.92
C GLU A 201 -24.12 8.01 6.94
N ALA A 202 -24.13 8.26 5.64
CA ALA A 202 -24.07 7.23 4.61
C ALA A 202 -22.73 6.49 4.61
N ALA A 203 -21.60 7.15 4.91
CA ALA A 203 -20.31 6.50 5.07
C ALA A 203 -20.27 5.58 6.30
N GLY A 204 -20.93 5.97 7.39
CA GLY A 204 -21.12 5.12 8.58
C GLY A 204 -22.00 3.89 8.32
N LEU A 205 -22.98 4.02 7.43
CA LEU A 205 -23.92 2.95 7.05
C LEU A 205 -23.45 2.14 5.83
N GLY A 206 -22.66 2.74 4.93
CA GLY A 206 -22.42 2.25 3.56
C GLY A 206 -21.10 1.52 3.30
N THR A 207 -20.25 1.35 4.29
CA THR A 207 -18.96 0.64 4.10
C THR A 207 -19.12 -0.88 4.18
N ASP A 208 -19.94 -1.45 3.28
CA ASP A 208 -20.05 -2.92 3.17
C ASP A 208 -18.70 -3.58 2.84
N VAL A 209 -17.81 -2.90 2.12
CA VAL A 209 -16.46 -3.41 1.81
C VAL A 209 -15.57 -3.45 3.06
N LEU A 210 -15.72 -2.48 3.99
CA LEU A 210 -15.00 -2.48 5.28
C LEU A 210 -15.63 -3.40 6.32
N LYS A 211 -16.96 -3.48 6.32
CA LYS A 211 -17.66 -4.44 7.18
C LYS A 211 -17.22 -5.88 6.90
N ASP A 212 -16.76 -6.18 5.67
CA ASP A 212 -16.22 -7.49 5.30
C ASP A 212 -14.82 -7.77 5.87
N LEU A 213 -14.07 -6.74 6.24
CA LEU A 213 -12.67 -6.85 6.72
C LEU A 213 -12.53 -6.70 8.24
N THR A 214 -13.56 -6.24 8.93
CA THR A 214 -13.59 -6.12 10.39
C THR A 214 -14.38 -7.26 11.02
N THR A 215 -14.21 -7.47 12.31
CA THR A 215 -14.98 -8.48 13.05
C THR A 215 -15.91 -7.79 14.04
N ARG A 216 -17.18 -8.21 14.09
CA ARG A 216 -18.17 -7.81 15.09
C ARG A 216 -18.31 -8.88 16.17
N ARG A 217 -18.34 -8.47 17.43
CA ARG A 217 -18.73 -9.34 18.54
C ARG A 217 -20.22 -9.17 18.77
N ILE A 218 -20.95 -10.28 18.85
CA ILE A 218 -22.39 -10.30 19.00
C ILE A 218 -22.72 -11.28 20.10
N SER A 219 -23.58 -10.88 21.01
CA SER A 219 -24.17 -11.76 22.01
C SER A 219 -25.55 -12.19 21.52
N VAL A 220 -25.77 -13.51 21.40
CA VAL A 220 -27.03 -14.07 20.86
C VAL A 220 -27.60 -15.06 21.86
N GLU A 221 -28.88 -14.92 22.15
CA GLU A 221 -29.67 -15.93 22.84
C GLU A 221 -30.28 -16.86 21.80
N ILE A 222 -30.05 -18.15 21.98
CA ILE A 222 -30.53 -19.19 21.06
C ILE A 222 -32.04 -19.36 21.30
N CYS A 223 -32.81 -19.03 20.26
CA CYS A 223 -34.27 -19.13 20.32
C CYS A 223 -34.82 -19.98 19.16
N ASN A 224 -34.00 -20.31 18.15
CA ASN A 224 -34.47 -21.06 16.99
C ASN A 224 -34.44 -22.59 17.27
N PRO A 225 -35.59 -23.27 17.30
CA PRO A 225 -35.63 -24.72 17.50
C PRO A 225 -34.88 -25.54 16.45
N ALA A 226 -34.68 -24.97 15.25
CA ALA A 226 -33.96 -25.64 14.16
C ALA A 226 -32.47 -25.85 14.45
N VAL A 227 -31.88 -25.10 15.38
CA VAL A 227 -30.49 -25.23 15.80
C VAL A 227 -30.31 -25.99 17.13
N GLU A 228 -31.39 -26.30 17.82
CA GLU A 228 -31.36 -27.04 19.08
C GLU A 228 -30.74 -28.43 18.89
N GLY A 229 -29.87 -28.82 19.82
CA GLY A 229 -29.15 -30.08 19.78
C GLY A 229 -28.05 -30.20 18.70
N LYS A 230 -27.88 -29.17 17.84
CA LYS A 230 -26.83 -29.20 16.85
C LYS A 230 -25.52 -28.65 17.42
N SER A 231 -24.41 -29.24 16.97
CA SER A 231 -23.08 -28.76 17.33
C SER A 231 -22.75 -27.45 16.58
N ILE A 232 -21.86 -26.64 17.15
CA ILE A 232 -21.39 -25.41 16.53
C ILE A 232 -20.78 -25.69 15.14
N SER A 233 -20.07 -26.82 14.96
CA SER A 233 -19.57 -27.25 13.65
C SER A 233 -20.70 -27.60 12.66
N GLY A 234 -21.78 -28.20 13.15
CA GLY A 234 -22.96 -28.46 12.36
C GLY A 234 -23.67 -27.19 11.89
N ILE A 235 -23.81 -26.24 12.79
CA ILE A 235 -24.41 -24.93 12.49
C ILE A 235 -23.55 -24.14 11.50
N ARG A 236 -22.21 -24.19 11.62
CA ARG A 236 -21.30 -23.54 10.67
C ARG A 236 -21.47 -24.09 9.25
N ARG A 237 -21.66 -25.40 9.10
CA ARG A 237 -21.95 -26.04 7.80
C ARG A 237 -23.30 -25.63 7.23
N LEU A 238 -24.31 -25.47 8.09
CA LEU A 238 -25.64 -24.99 7.67
C LEU A 238 -25.64 -23.51 7.27
N ALA A 239 -24.94 -22.68 8.02
CA ALA A 239 -24.88 -21.24 7.79
C ALA A 239 -24.05 -20.89 6.53
N LEU A 240 -23.13 -21.77 6.08
CA LEU A 240 -22.13 -21.52 5.02
C LEU A 240 -21.36 -20.20 5.24
N ARG A 241 -21.13 -19.84 6.51
CA ARG A 241 -20.50 -18.59 6.94
C ARG A 241 -19.48 -18.86 8.03
N ASP A 242 -18.42 -18.06 8.03
CA ASP A 242 -17.36 -18.16 9.03
C ASP A 242 -17.70 -17.34 10.27
N PHE A 243 -17.74 -17.99 11.41
CA PHE A 243 -17.88 -17.38 12.73
C PHE A 243 -17.16 -18.19 13.80
N VAL A 244 -16.84 -17.55 14.90
CA VAL A 244 -16.22 -18.19 16.08
C VAL A 244 -17.09 -17.92 17.29
N VAL A 245 -17.53 -18.98 17.97
CA VAL A 245 -18.16 -18.86 19.29
C VAL A 245 -17.04 -18.89 20.32
N SER A 246 -16.88 -17.79 21.05
CA SER A 246 -15.85 -17.66 22.07
C SER A 246 -16.29 -18.26 23.41
N ARG A 247 -17.55 -18.06 23.79
CA ARG A 247 -18.12 -18.48 25.05
C ARG A 247 -19.58 -18.90 24.88
N ILE A 248 -20.02 -19.81 25.72
CA ILE A 248 -21.41 -20.18 25.91
C ILE A 248 -21.77 -20.04 27.41
N CYS A 249 -22.94 -19.52 27.68
CA CYS A 249 -23.48 -19.40 29.03
C CYS A 249 -24.87 -20.03 29.02
N ARG A 250 -25.02 -21.12 29.77
CA ARG A 250 -26.32 -21.75 29.99
C ARG A 250 -27.06 -21.06 31.12
N PRO A 251 -28.41 -21.11 31.15
CA PRO A 251 -29.18 -20.53 32.22
C PRO A 251 -28.77 -21.14 33.58
N GLY A 252 -28.32 -20.28 34.51
CA GLY A 252 -27.87 -20.69 35.85
C GLY A 252 -26.44 -21.25 35.94
N GLU A 253 -25.70 -21.36 34.85
CA GLU A 253 -24.32 -21.85 34.84
C GLU A 253 -23.30 -20.72 34.56
N ALA A 254 -22.05 -20.94 34.96
CA ALA A 254 -20.97 -20.02 34.66
C ALA A 254 -20.60 -20.10 33.17
N PRO A 255 -20.12 -18.99 32.54
CA PRO A 255 -19.70 -19.00 31.16
C PRO A 255 -18.55 -20.01 30.92
N GLU A 256 -18.68 -20.83 29.89
CA GLU A 256 -17.69 -21.80 29.46
C GLU A 256 -17.14 -21.46 28.06
N LEU A 257 -15.93 -21.96 27.74
CA LEU A 257 -15.38 -21.88 26.38
C LEU A 257 -16.18 -22.83 25.47
N ALA A 258 -16.76 -22.30 24.40
CA ALA A 258 -17.49 -23.10 23.43
C ALA A 258 -16.56 -23.75 22.39
N ASP A 259 -16.76 -25.03 22.01
CA ASP A 259 -15.97 -25.73 20.99
C ASP A 259 -16.81 -26.16 19.77
N ALA A 260 -16.15 -26.72 18.77
CA ALA A 260 -16.82 -27.16 17.54
C ALA A 260 -17.86 -28.28 17.81
N ALA A 261 -17.66 -29.06 18.87
CA ALA A 261 -18.54 -30.13 19.26
C ALA A 261 -19.62 -29.68 20.25
N THR A 262 -19.48 -28.50 20.87
CA THR A 262 -20.46 -27.92 21.79
C THR A 262 -21.83 -27.84 21.14
N THR A 263 -22.82 -28.49 21.73
CA THR A 263 -24.22 -28.48 21.30
C THR A 263 -24.94 -27.27 21.90
N LEU A 264 -25.75 -26.59 21.10
CA LEU A 264 -26.56 -25.45 21.50
C LEU A 264 -27.96 -25.90 21.89
N ARG A 265 -28.54 -25.24 22.91
CA ARG A 265 -29.91 -25.43 23.36
C ARG A 265 -30.65 -24.09 23.35
N CYS A 266 -31.96 -24.14 23.20
CA CYS A 266 -32.76 -22.94 23.36
C CYS A 266 -32.58 -22.36 24.78
N GLY A 267 -32.41 -21.05 24.90
CA GLY A 267 -32.06 -20.33 26.13
C GLY A 267 -30.56 -20.16 26.40
N ASP A 268 -29.69 -20.87 25.66
CA ASP A 268 -28.23 -20.63 25.74
C ASP A 268 -27.89 -19.25 25.23
N ARG A 269 -26.98 -18.57 25.92
CA ARG A 269 -26.40 -17.31 25.46
C ARG A 269 -24.99 -17.54 24.97
N ILE A 270 -24.70 -17.13 23.75
CA ILE A 270 -23.39 -17.30 23.14
C ILE A 270 -22.78 -15.95 22.79
N LEU A 271 -21.45 -15.84 22.93
CA LEU A 271 -20.67 -14.70 22.41
C LEU A 271 -19.96 -15.15 21.14
N LEU A 272 -20.41 -14.66 20.01
CA LEU A 272 -19.85 -14.99 18.72
C LEU A 272 -19.08 -13.81 18.10
N VAL A 273 -18.10 -14.14 17.28
CA VAL A 273 -17.32 -13.21 16.47
C VAL A 273 -17.50 -13.60 15.01
N ALA A 274 -18.00 -12.67 14.20
CA ALA A 274 -18.25 -12.88 12.79
C ALA A 274 -17.93 -11.61 11.99
N ALA A 275 -17.89 -11.72 10.65
CA ALA A 275 -17.86 -10.56 9.80
C ALA A 275 -19.19 -9.78 9.92
N PRO A 276 -19.19 -8.43 9.92
CA PRO A 276 -20.42 -7.64 10.08
C PRO A 276 -21.53 -7.99 9.09
N LYS A 277 -21.17 -8.30 7.84
CA LYS A 277 -22.12 -8.73 6.78
C LYS A 277 -22.84 -10.05 7.11
N ASP A 278 -22.19 -10.90 7.91
CA ASP A 278 -22.73 -12.19 8.29
C ASP A 278 -23.50 -12.13 9.62
N ALA A 279 -23.31 -11.03 10.37
CA ALA A 279 -23.85 -10.83 11.70
C ALA A 279 -25.37 -10.95 11.76
N GLU A 280 -26.08 -10.20 10.91
CA GLU A 280 -27.55 -10.18 10.87
C GLU A 280 -28.13 -11.55 10.48
N ALA A 281 -27.53 -12.19 9.47
CA ALA A 281 -27.97 -13.51 9.04
C ALA A 281 -27.70 -14.59 10.10
N LEU A 282 -26.59 -14.48 10.86
CA LEU A 282 -26.30 -15.38 11.98
C LEU A 282 -27.27 -15.15 13.15
N VAL A 283 -27.61 -13.89 13.45
CA VAL A 283 -28.62 -13.59 14.48
C VAL A 283 -29.97 -14.15 14.05
N ALA A 284 -30.40 -13.95 12.80
CA ALA A 284 -31.67 -14.49 12.28
C ALA A 284 -31.71 -16.02 12.30
N LEU A 285 -30.56 -16.70 12.06
CA LEU A 285 -30.47 -18.16 12.12
C LEU A 285 -30.50 -18.70 13.55
N LEU A 286 -29.82 -18.01 14.49
CA LEU A 286 -29.57 -18.52 15.86
C LEU A 286 -30.66 -18.10 16.85
N GLY A 287 -31.16 -16.87 16.73
CA GLY A 287 -32.16 -16.34 17.66
C GLY A 287 -32.18 -14.83 17.71
N ARG A 288 -32.05 -14.24 18.88
CA ARG A 288 -32.08 -12.77 19.05
C ARG A 288 -30.78 -12.21 19.61
N GLU A 289 -30.40 -11.03 19.15
CA GLU A 289 -29.28 -10.29 19.74
C GLU A 289 -29.67 -9.80 21.14
N VAL A 290 -28.79 -10.04 22.12
CA VAL A 290 -28.98 -9.64 23.52
C VAL A 290 -27.75 -8.90 24.01
N ASP A 291 -27.92 -8.04 25.02
CA ASP A 291 -26.77 -7.40 25.64
C ASP A 291 -25.90 -8.44 26.35
N ALA A 292 -24.59 -8.33 26.22
CA ALA A 292 -23.62 -9.26 26.77
C ALA A 292 -23.71 -9.37 28.32
N GLY A 293 -24.20 -8.34 28.99
CA GLY A 293 -24.45 -8.27 30.41
C GLY A 293 -23.27 -8.63 31.31
N PRO A 294 -23.38 -8.44 32.64
CA PRO A 294 -22.32 -8.80 33.59
C PRO A 294 -22.01 -10.31 33.62
N MET A 295 -22.97 -11.16 33.20
CA MET A 295 -22.81 -12.63 33.22
C MET A 295 -21.79 -13.14 32.19
N MET A 296 -21.47 -12.37 31.15
CA MET A 296 -20.43 -12.73 30.17
C MET A 296 -19.03 -12.26 30.56
N GLN A 297 -18.88 -11.54 31.66
CA GLN A 297 -17.61 -11.07 32.22
C GLN A 297 -17.16 -12.03 33.34
N ASP A 298 -16.76 -13.26 32.98
CA ASP A 298 -16.11 -14.13 33.93
C ASP A 298 -14.71 -13.61 34.28
N ARG A 299 -14.45 -13.34 35.58
CA ARG A 299 -13.13 -12.92 36.09
C ARG A 299 -12.04 -13.97 35.90
N LYS A 300 -12.39 -15.24 35.66
CA LYS A 300 -11.44 -16.34 35.44
C LYS A 300 -10.98 -16.44 33.98
N MET A 301 -11.68 -15.80 33.05
CA MET A 301 -11.32 -15.82 31.63
C MET A 301 -10.79 -14.46 31.17
N ILE A 302 -9.57 -14.45 30.68
CA ILE A 302 -8.92 -13.26 30.13
C ILE A 302 -8.88 -13.31 28.59
N SER A 303 -8.86 -12.12 27.99
CA SER A 303 -8.60 -11.93 26.56
C SER A 303 -7.29 -11.21 26.40
N ARG A 304 -6.36 -11.81 25.67
CA ARG A 304 -5.04 -11.20 25.41
C ARG A 304 -4.72 -11.22 23.92
N ARG A 305 -4.09 -10.14 23.45
CA ARG A 305 -3.54 -10.07 22.10
C ARG A 305 -2.11 -10.58 22.16
N ILE A 306 -1.81 -11.63 21.40
CA ILE A 306 -0.50 -12.29 21.34
C ILE A 306 0.05 -12.13 19.94
N LEU A 307 1.33 -11.72 19.85
CA LEU A 307 2.02 -11.55 18.59
C LEU A 307 2.68 -12.87 18.17
N ILE A 308 2.46 -13.29 16.93
CA ILE A 308 3.11 -14.48 16.37
C ILE A 308 4.54 -14.14 15.98
N THR A 309 5.51 -14.75 16.68
CA THR A 309 6.93 -14.47 16.50
C THR A 309 7.78 -15.72 16.27
N LYS A 310 7.15 -16.91 16.31
CA LYS A 310 7.84 -18.17 16.01
C LYS A 310 7.74 -18.51 14.52
N PRO A 311 8.90 -18.66 13.83
CA PRO A 311 8.94 -18.97 12.40
C PRO A 311 8.23 -20.26 12.02
N GLU A 312 8.22 -21.25 12.92
CA GLU A 312 7.61 -22.56 12.68
C GLU A 312 6.10 -22.52 12.54
N LEU A 313 5.46 -21.41 12.93
CA LEU A 313 4.02 -21.20 12.83
C LEU A 313 3.60 -20.54 11.52
N ASN A 314 4.56 -19.98 10.80
CA ASN A 314 4.30 -19.29 9.54
C ASN A 314 3.74 -20.27 8.49
N GLY A 315 2.58 -19.95 7.92
CA GLY A 315 1.89 -20.76 6.93
C GLY A 315 1.07 -21.93 7.49
N LYS A 316 1.12 -22.20 8.81
CA LYS A 316 0.23 -23.23 9.41
C LYS A 316 -1.18 -22.69 9.55
N THR A 317 -2.17 -23.56 9.33
CA THR A 317 -3.58 -23.22 9.55
C THR A 317 -3.93 -23.30 11.04
N LEU A 318 -4.95 -22.56 11.46
CA LEU A 318 -5.45 -22.64 12.84
C LEU A 318 -5.97 -24.05 13.19
N ALA A 319 -6.52 -24.78 12.22
CA ALA A 319 -6.97 -26.16 12.41
C ALA A 319 -5.80 -27.11 12.68
N GLU A 320 -4.68 -26.97 11.98
CA GLU A 320 -3.47 -27.78 12.19
C GLU A 320 -2.87 -27.60 13.58
N LEU A 321 -2.95 -26.39 14.13
CA LEU A 321 -2.36 -26.07 15.43
C LEU A 321 -3.15 -26.68 16.61
N ARG A 322 -4.40 -27.05 16.41
CA ARG A 322 -5.28 -27.66 17.44
C ARG A 322 -5.19 -26.96 18.81
N ILE A 323 -4.99 -25.63 18.81
CA ILE A 323 -4.62 -24.83 19.99
C ILE A 323 -5.60 -25.02 21.13
N ARG A 324 -6.86 -25.26 20.80
CA ARG A 324 -7.86 -25.47 21.82
C ARG A 324 -7.64 -26.75 22.60
N SER A 325 -7.42 -27.87 21.93
CA SER A 325 -7.14 -29.15 22.56
C SER A 325 -5.77 -29.18 23.25
N THR A 326 -4.81 -28.41 22.74
CA THR A 326 -3.44 -28.41 23.28
C THR A 326 -3.25 -27.39 24.40
N SER A 327 -3.93 -26.25 24.36
CA SER A 327 -3.71 -25.15 25.30
C SER A 327 -4.96 -24.66 26.02
N GLY A 328 -6.15 -25.22 25.73
CA GLY A 328 -7.40 -24.82 26.37
C GLY A 328 -7.82 -23.36 26.12
N VAL A 329 -7.45 -22.80 24.97
CA VAL A 329 -7.79 -21.42 24.61
C VAL A 329 -8.49 -21.35 23.26
N THR A 330 -9.28 -20.30 23.04
CA THR A 330 -9.94 -20.02 21.76
C THR A 330 -9.34 -18.78 21.12
N ILE A 331 -8.95 -18.89 19.84
CA ILE A 331 -8.58 -17.73 19.02
C ILE A 331 -9.86 -17.18 18.42
N THR A 332 -10.15 -15.90 18.65
CA THR A 332 -11.39 -15.27 18.19
C THR A 332 -11.19 -14.44 16.94
N ARG A 333 -10.05 -13.78 16.81
CA ARG A 333 -9.70 -12.97 15.64
C ARG A 333 -8.19 -12.86 15.49
N ILE A 334 -7.77 -12.52 14.28
CA ILE A 334 -6.38 -12.28 13.91
C ILE A 334 -6.30 -10.89 13.30
N ASN A 335 -5.48 -10.02 13.88
CA ASN A 335 -5.16 -8.74 13.26
C ASN A 335 -3.90 -8.90 12.40
N ARG A 336 -4.05 -8.66 11.11
CA ARG A 336 -2.98 -8.70 10.11
C ARG A 336 -2.90 -7.36 9.42
N SER A 337 -1.77 -6.66 9.60
CA SER A 337 -1.55 -5.33 8.98
C SER A 337 -2.69 -4.33 9.25
N GLY A 338 -3.24 -4.34 10.47
CA GLY A 338 -4.33 -3.46 10.87
C GLY A 338 -5.74 -3.99 10.60
N ILE A 339 -5.89 -5.09 9.85
CA ILE A 339 -7.19 -5.69 9.50
C ILE A 339 -7.50 -6.84 10.45
N ASP A 340 -8.68 -6.82 11.07
CA ASP A 340 -9.17 -7.90 11.91
C ASP A 340 -9.89 -8.97 11.07
N LEU A 341 -9.34 -10.17 11.05
CA LEU A 341 -9.87 -11.35 10.36
C LEU A 341 -10.55 -12.29 11.36
N VAL A 342 -11.65 -12.92 10.94
CA VAL A 342 -12.27 -14.01 11.71
C VAL A 342 -11.31 -15.19 11.77
N ALA A 343 -11.08 -15.75 12.96
CA ALA A 343 -10.18 -16.88 13.17
C ALA A 343 -10.81 -18.21 12.70
N ALA A 344 -11.04 -18.31 11.38
CA ALA A 344 -11.53 -19.55 10.75
C ALA A 344 -10.43 -20.63 10.75
N GLY A 345 -10.82 -21.91 10.85
CA GLY A 345 -9.86 -23.02 10.94
C GLY A 345 -8.91 -23.14 9.76
N ASN A 346 -9.32 -22.73 8.56
CA ASN A 346 -8.53 -22.73 7.33
C ASN A 346 -7.62 -21.48 7.18
N LEU A 347 -7.71 -20.53 8.12
CA LEU A 347 -6.87 -19.33 8.07
C LEU A 347 -5.43 -19.68 8.44
N GLN A 348 -4.51 -19.37 7.53
CA GLN A 348 -3.06 -19.55 7.75
C GLN A 348 -2.50 -18.39 8.56
N LEU A 349 -1.71 -18.73 9.57
CA LEU A 349 -0.99 -17.78 10.40
C LEU A 349 0.23 -17.22 9.64
N GLN A 350 0.54 -15.96 9.90
CA GLN A 350 1.73 -15.31 9.41
C GLN A 350 2.53 -14.72 10.57
N LEU A 351 3.84 -14.69 10.44
CA LEU A 351 4.68 -13.95 11.36
C LEU A 351 4.21 -12.49 11.41
N GLY A 352 4.13 -11.93 12.63
CA GLY A 352 3.63 -10.58 12.83
C GLY A 352 2.11 -10.45 12.97
N ASP A 353 1.34 -11.52 12.75
CA ASP A 353 -0.08 -11.55 13.09
C ASP A 353 -0.27 -11.33 14.59
N ARG A 354 -1.28 -10.55 14.96
CA ARG A 354 -1.72 -10.41 16.36
C ARG A 354 -2.99 -11.22 16.56
N VAL A 355 -2.87 -12.36 17.23
CA VAL A 355 -4.01 -13.23 17.54
C VAL A 355 -4.66 -12.78 18.83
N THR A 356 -5.99 -12.66 18.86
CA THR A 356 -6.76 -12.44 20.09
C THR A 356 -7.17 -13.79 20.65
N VAL A 357 -6.57 -14.14 21.78
CA VAL A 357 -6.74 -15.41 22.48
C VAL A 357 -7.61 -15.19 23.71
N VAL A 358 -8.57 -16.08 23.94
CA VAL A 358 -9.49 -16.06 25.09
C VAL A 358 -9.40 -17.39 25.83
N GLY A 359 -9.24 -17.35 27.15
CA GLY A 359 -9.17 -18.53 28.01
C GLY A 359 -8.73 -18.21 29.43
N PRO A 360 -8.55 -19.25 30.27
CA PRO A 360 -7.98 -19.11 31.61
C PRO A 360 -6.57 -18.51 31.54
N GLU A 361 -6.17 -17.75 32.54
CA GLU A 361 -4.90 -17.01 32.55
C GLU A 361 -3.67 -17.90 32.30
N LEU A 362 -3.59 -19.05 32.96
CA LEU A 362 -2.52 -20.03 32.77
C LEU A 362 -2.48 -20.59 31.35
N SER A 363 -3.64 -20.87 30.77
CA SER A 363 -3.77 -21.35 29.39
C SER A 363 -3.36 -20.29 28.37
N VAL A 364 -3.73 -19.04 28.62
CA VAL A 364 -3.31 -17.89 27.78
C VAL A 364 -1.80 -17.67 27.87
N ALA A 365 -1.19 -17.80 29.06
CA ALA A 365 0.25 -17.72 29.24
C ALA A 365 0.99 -18.88 28.53
N HIS A 366 0.39 -20.09 28.50
CA HIS A 366 0.94 -21.21 27.71
C HIS A 366 0.86 -20.93 26.20
N ALA A 367 -0.28 -20.45 25.72
CA ALA A 367 -0.44 -20.04 24.32
C ALA A 367 0.55 -18.92 23.94
N GLU A 368 0.83 -17.98 24.83
CA GLU A 368 1.83 -16.92 24.63
C GLU A 368 3.23 -17.49 24.38
N ARG A 369 3.62 -18.52 25.13
CA ARG A 369 4.91 -19.22 24.89
C ARG A 369 4.90 -20.00 23.56
N LEU A 370 3.77 -20.59 23.19
CA LEU A 370 3.61 -21.29 21.90
C LEU A 370 3.75 -20.33 20.72
N PHE A 371 3.12 -19.17 20.78
CA PHE A 371 3.18 -18.17 19.72
C PHE A 371 4.46 -17.33 19.74
N GLY A 372 5.12 -17.25 20.89
CA GLY A 372 6.41 -16.59 21.08
C GLY A 372 6.32 -15.19 21.66
N ASN A 373 5.34 -14.37 21.29
CA ASN A 373 5.02 -13.01 21.78
C ASN A 373 6.24 -12.10 22.08
N SER A 374 7.32 -12.25 21.34
CA SER A 374 8.59 -11.54 21.56
C SER A 374 8.87 -10.55 20.45
N LEU A 375 8.64 -9.26 20.70
CA LEU A 375 9.02 -8.20 19.77
C LEU A 375 10.51 -8.25 19.39
N LYS A 376 11.39 -8.67 20.32
CA LYS A 376 12.83 -8.81 20.05
C LYS A 376 13.14 -9.80 18.92
N ARG A 377 12.36 -10.89 18.78
CA ARG A 377 12.56 -11.88 17.71
C ARG A 377 12.13 -11.36 16.34
N LEU A 378 11.16 -10.45 16.29
CA LEU A 378 10.74 -9.79 15.04
C LEU A 378 11.69 -8.68 14.61
N ASN A 379 12.53 -8.18 15.51
CA ASN A 379 13.48 -7.11 15.21
C ASN A 379 14.70 -7.59 14.39
N HIS A 380 14.85 -8.89 14.15
CA HIS A 380 15.87 -9.40 13.23
C HIS A 380 15.25 -9.61 11.84
N PRO A 381 15.45 -8.65 10.89
CA PRO A 381 14.93 -8.81 9.54
C PRO A 381 15.66 -9.98 8.85
N ASN A 382 14.92 -10.84 8.18
CA ASN A 382 15.51 -11.86 7.33
C ASN A 382 15.78 -11.25 5.95
N LEU A 383 17.04 -10.95 5.66
CA LEU A 383 17.45 -10.33 4.40
C LEU A 383 17.51 -11.33 3.23
N ILE A 384 17.61 -12.64 3.51
CA ILE A 384 17.73 -13.67 2.47
C ILE A 384 16.57 -13.63 1.46
N PRO A 385 15.29 -13.66 1.87
CA PRO A 385 14.17 -13.60 0.91
C PRO A 385 14.14 -12.29 0.13
N ILE A 386 14.61 -11.18 0.74
CA ILE A 386 14.65 -9.87 0.07
C ILE A 386 15.64 -9.90 -1.08
N PHE A 387 16.90 -10.30 -0.82
CA PHE A 387 17.92 -10.29 -1.85
C PHE A 387 17.72 -11.39 -2.91
N ILE A 388 17.22 -12.57 -2.53
CA ILE A 388 16.80 -13.60 -3.51
C ILE A 388 15.67 -13.06 -4.38
N GLY A 389 14.68 -12.42 -3.77
CA GLY A 389 13.56 -11.83 -4.51
C GLY A 389 13.99 -10.71 -5.44
N ILE A 390 14.93 -9.86 -5.04
CA ILE A 390 15.54 -8.83 -5.90
C ILE A 390 16.25 -9.49 -7.07
N ALA A 391 17.11 -10.50 -6.82
CA ALA A 391 17.81 -11.22 -7.87
C ALA A 391 16.85 -11.84 -8.89
N LEU A 392 15.80 -12.55 -8.41
CA LEU A 392 14.74 -13.09 -9.27
C LEU A 392 13.97 -12.00 -10.03
N GLY A 393 13.76 -10.85 -9.38
CA GLY A 393 13.12 -9.69 -9.99
C GLY A 393 13.95 -9.10 -11.14
N VAL A 394 15.25 -8.96 -10.94
CA VAL A 394 16.18 -8.50 -11.98
C VAL A 394 16.22 -9.51 -13.14
N VAL A 395 16.30 -10.79 -12.86
CA VAL A 395 16.24 -11.85 -13.89
C VAL A 395 14.94 -11.75 -14.68
N LEU A 396 13.77 -11.68 -14.01
CA LEU A 396 12.47 -11.53 -14.67
C LEU A 396 12.39 -10.23 -15.49
N GLY A 397 12.92 -9.14 -14.93
CA GLY A 397 12.96 -7.83 -15.59
C GLY A 397 13.80 -7.81 -16.86
N SER A 398 14.83 -8.65 -16.92
CA SER A 398 15.75 -8.76 -18.05
C SER A 398 15.23 -9.67 -19.18
N ILE A 399 14.17 -10.45 -18.95
CA ILE A 399 13.57 -11.29 -19.98
C ILE A 399 12.91 -10.42 -21.05
N SER A 400 13.30 -10.65 -22.30
CA SER A 400 12.77 -9.94 -23.47
C SER A 400 11.53 -10.66 -24.01
N PHE A 401 10.44 -9.90 -24.17
CA PHE A 401 9.19 -10.39 -24.76
C PHE A 401 8.96 -9.73 -26.12
N TRP A 402 8.63 -10.53 -27.13
CA TRP A 402 8.23 -10.02 -28.43
C TRP A 402 6.73 -9.75 -28.44
N ILE A 403 6.36 -8.49 -28.68
CA ILE A 403 4.97 -8.07 -28.81
C ILE A 403 4.73 -7.71 -30.29
N PRO A 404 3.74 -8.31 -30.97
CA PRO A 404 3.41 -7.95 -32.34
C PRO A 404 3.09 -6.46 -32.46
N GLY A 405 3.76 -5.78 -33.42
CA GLY A 405 3.59 -4.33 -33.64
C GLY A 405 4.56 -3.42 -32.88
N VAL A 406 5.42 -3.97 -32.02
CA VAL A 406 6.50 -3.21 -31.37
C VAL A 406 7.81 -3.54 -32.08
N PRO A 407 8.59 -2.51 -32.55
CA PRO A 407 9.81 -2.74 -33.34
C PRO A 407 10.92 -3.46 -32.58
N GLN A 408 10.93 -3.38 -31.26
CA GLN A 408 11.98 -3.93 -30.40
C GLN A 408 11.37 -4.85 -29.32
N PRO A 409 12.14 -5.85 -28.80
CA PRO A 409 11.67 -6.69 -27.74
C PRO A 409 11.47 -5.88 -26.45
N VAL A 410 10.30 -6.01 -25.84
CA VAL A 410 9.90 -5.33 -24.62
C VAL A 410 10.42 -6.11 -23.41
N LYS A 411 11.06 -5.40 -22.46
CA LYS A 411 11.48 -5.94 -21.16
C LYS A 411 10.63 -5.33 -20.05
N LEU A 412 10.43 -6.05 -18.95
CA LEU A 412 9.80 -5.46 -17.76
C LEU A 412 10.72 -4.46 -17.04
N GLY A 413 12.02 -4.53 -17.30
CA GLY A 413 13.05 -3.66 -16.75
C GLY A 413 13.27 -3.81 -15.24
N LEU A 414 14.16 -2.99 -14.69
CA LEU A 414 14.53 -3.00 -13.27
C LEU A 414 13.43 -2.46 -12.34
N ALA A 415 12.39 -1.83 -12.88
CA ALA A 415 11.22 -1.41 -12.12
C ALA A 415 10.12 -2.49 -12.13
N GLY A 416 9.76 -3.04 -13.29
CA GLY A 416 8.64 -3.98 -13.44
C GLY A 416 8.93 -5.37 -12.90
N GLY A 417 10.09 -5.94 -13.21
CA GLY A 417 10.46 -7.28 -12.77
C GLY A 417 10.48 -7.43 -11.24
N PRO A 418 11.24 -6.61 -10.50
CA PRO A 418 11.25 -6.63 -9.04
C PRO A 418 9.89 -6.36 -8.40
N LEU A 419 9.07 -5.48 -8.99
CA LEU A 419 7.72 -5.22 -8.50
C LEU A 419 6.83 -6.47 -8.55
N ILE A 420 6.81 -7.16 -9.70
CA ILE A 420 5.99 -8.37 -9.89
C ILE A 420 6.44 -9.48 -8.96
N VAL A 421 7.76 -9.75 -8.89
CA VAL A 421 8.30 -10.77 -8.00
C VAL A 421 7.99 -10.46 -6.54
N ALA A 422 8.13 -9.20 -6.13
CA ALA A 422 7.82 -8.79 -4.76
C ALA A 422 6.32 -8.95 -4.42
N ILE A 423 5.41 -8.61 -5.34
CA ILE A 423 3.96 -8.85 -5.18
C ILE A 423 3.67 -10.34 -5.02
N LEU A 424 4.28 -11.20 -5.84
CA LEU A 424 4.10 -12.65 -5.77
C LEU A 424 4.66 -13.23 -4.48
N ILE A 425 5.87 -12.81 -4.07
CA ILE A 425 6.49 -13.22 -2.82
C ILE A 425 5.68 -12.73 -1.62
N GLY A 426 5.22 -11.49 -1.62
CA GLY A 426 4.36 -10.93 -0.57
C GLY A 426 3.06 -11.71 -0.41
N ARG A 427 2.50 -12.25 -1.49
CA ARG A 427 1.26 -13.03 -1.49
C ARG A 427 1.47 -14.49 -1.16
N TYR A 428 2.40 -15.15 -1.87
CA TYR A 428 2.56 -16.60 -1.86
C TYR A 428 3.69 -17.07 -0.94
N GLY A 429 4.63 -16.19 -0.58
CA GLY A 429 5.76 -16.52 0.29
C GLY A 429 5.34 -17.20 1.59
N PRO A 430 4.35 -16.70 2.34
CA PRO A 430 3.86 -17.39 3.55
C PRO A 430 3.31 -18.78 3.28
N TYR A 431 2.69 -19.01 2.11
CA TYR A 431 2.15 -20.32 1.72
C TYR A 431 3.25 -21.37 1.55
N TYR A 432 4.40 -20.96 0.98
CA TYR A 432 5.56 -21.84 0.81
C TYR A 432 6.53 -21.80 2.00
N ARG A 433 6.08 -21.31 3.17
CA ARG A 433 6.88 -21.17 4.39
C ARG A 433 8.12 -20.28 4.23
N LEU A 434 8.19 -19.50 3.18
CA LEU A 434 9.20 -18.46 3.06
C LEU A 434 8.89 -17.40 4.13
N ILE A 435 9.87 -17.15 4.99
CA ILE A 435 9.77 -16.08 6.00
C ILE A 435 9.94 -14.75 5.26
N THR A 436 8.85 -14.27 4.68
CA THR A 436 8.80 -12.97 3.99
C THR A 436 8.51 -11.83 4.96
N TYR A 437 8.35 -12.15 6.26
CA TYR A 437 8.09 -11.15 7.26
C TYR A 437 9.31 -10.26 7.44
N THR A 438 9.21 -9.06 6.91
CA THR A 438 10.02 -7.92 7.30
C THR A 438 9.15 -7.07 8.22
N THR A 439 9.68 -6.61 9.36
CA THR A 439 8.91 -5.68 10.18
C THR A 439 8.46 -4.51 9.29
N MET A 440 7.26 -4.00 9.50
CA MET A 440 6.78 -2.84 8.75
C MET A 440 7.82 -1.72 8.74
N SER A 441 8.48 -1.49 9.90
CA SER A 441 9.54 -0.49 10.03
C SER A 441 10.76 -0.79 9.14
N ALA A 442 11.20 -2.05 9.05
CA ALA A 442 12.35 -2.42 8.21
C ALA A 442 12.01 -2.30 6.71
N ASN A 443 10.79 -2.68 6.30
CA ASN A 443 10.37 -2.51 4.91
C ASN A 443 10.20 -1.03 4.54
N LEU A 444 9.63 -0.22 5.44
CA LEU A 444 9.56 1.22 5.27
C LEU A 444 10.96 1.86 5.19
N MET A 445 11.90 1.42 6.02
CA MET A 445 13.29 1.90 5.98
C MET A 445 13.95 1.56 4.64
N LEU A 446 13.82 0.31 4.14
CA LEU A 446 14.34 -0.06 2.82
C LEU A 446 13.72 0.78 1.71
N ARG A 447 12.41 1.04 1.78
CA ARG A 447 11.71 1.88 0.82
C ARG A 447 12.24 3.32 0.86
N GLU A 448 12.39 3.90 2.04
CA GLU A 448 12.88 5.27 2.21
C GLU A 448 14.35 5.42 1.76
N VAL A 449 15.21 4.45 2.07
CA VAL A 449 16.59 4.43 1.60
C VAL A 449 16.61 4.31 0.07
N GLY A 450 15.85 3.36 -0.49
CA GLY A 450 15.78 3.15 -1.94
C GLY A 450 15.32 4.40 -2.69
N ILE A 451 14.19 5.00 -2.28
CA ILE A 451 13.67 6.21 -2.93
C ILE A 451 14.61 7.41 -2.75
N SER A 452 15.29 7.52 -1.60
CA SER A 452 16.23 8.62 -1.34
C SER A 452 17.45 8.54 -2.27
N LEU A 453 18.04 7.35 -2.43
CA LEU A 453 19.15 7.11 -3.36
C LEU A 453 18.74 7.37 -4.79
N PHE A 454 17.57 6.88 -5.21
CA PHE A 454 17.02 7.08 -6.53
C PHE A 454 16.80 8.56 -6.84
N LEU A 455 16.07 9.29 -5.98
CA LEU A 455 15.76 10.70 -6.19
C LEU A 455 17.00 11.61 -6.13
N ALA A 456 17.97 11.29 -5.27
CA ALA A 456 19.23 12.01 -5.23
C ALA A 456 20.00 11.85 -6.56
N GLY A 457 20.14 10.61 -7.05
CA GLY A 457 20.80 10.33 -8.33
C GLY A 457 20.08 10.98 -9.52
N VAL A 458 18.75 10.93 -9.53
CA VAL A 458 17.92 11.58 -10.57
C VAL A 458 18.06 13.11 -10.51
N GLY A 459 18.03 13.70 -9.31
CA GLY A 459 18.16 15.14 -9.11
C GLY A 459 19.54 15.66 -9.52
N LEU A 460 20.59 14.98 -9.12
CA LEU A 460 21.96 15.30 -9.53
C LEU A 460 22.16 15.17 -11.04
N GLY A 461 21.55 14.16 -11.68
CA GLY A 461 21.64 13.98 -13.13
C GLY A 461 20.82 14.98 -13.96
N ALA A 462 19.78 15.59 -13.38
CA ALA A 462 18.91 16.54 -14.09
C ALA A 462 19.30 18.03 -13.87
N GLY A 463 20.20 18.33 -12.93
CA GLY A 463 20.39 19.69 -12.45
C GLY A 463 20.99 20.65 -13.47
N GLU A 464 21.89 20.19 -14.33
CA GLU A 464 22.52 21.01 -15.34
C GLU A 464 21.50 21.54 -16.37
N ASP A 465 20.53 20.72 -16.77
CA ASP A 465 19.52 21.03 -17.77
C ASP A 465 18.26 21.68 -17.21
N PHE A 466 18.01 21.59 -15.89
CA PHE A 466 16.76 22.03 -15.29
C PHE A 466 16.50 23.53 -15.45
N VAL A 467 17.46 24.37 -15.04
CA VAL A 467 17.30 25.84 -15.09
C VAL A 467 17.27 26.35 -16.50
N PRO A 468 18.17 25.92 -17.40
CA PRO A 468 18.08 26.27 -18.84
C PRO A 468 16.74 25.91 -19.46
N THR A 469 16.23 24.69 -19.17
CA THR A 469 14.92 24.23 -19.67
C THR A 469 13.79 25.10 -19.13
N LEU A 470 13.80 25.40 -17.82
CA LEU A 470 12.79 26.25 -17.20
C LEU A 470 12.71 27.62 -17.85
N VAL A 471 13.87 28.26 -18.10
CA VAL A 471 13.97 29.60 -18.70
C VAL A 471 13.60 29.56 -20.19
N ALA A 472 13.93 28.48 -20.90
CA ALA A 472 13.59 28.29 -22.30
C ALA A 472 12.09 28.04 -22.59
N GLY A 473 11.21 28.07 -21.55
CA GLY A 473 9.78 27.91 -21.70
C GLY A 473 9.20 26.66 -21.01
N GLY A 474 10.03 25.85 -20.33
CA GLY A 474 9.62 24.65 -19.60
C GLY A 474 8.61 24.91 -18.47
N TYR A 475 8.46 26.17 -18.03
CA TYR A 475 7.39 26.53 -17.07
C TYR A 475 5.98 26.18 -17.59
N VAL A 476 5.79 26.10 -18.91
CA VAL A 476 4.51 25.67 -19.51
C VAL A 476 4.20 24.21 -19.19
N TRP A 477 5.23 23.37 -18.97
CA TRP A 477 5.04 21.95 -18.58
C TRP A 477 4.30 21.80 -17.25
N ILE A 478 4.40 22.82 -16.40
CA ILE A 478 3.61 22.90 -15.14
C ILE A 478 2.12 22.91 -15.46
N ALA A 479 1.70 23.69 -16.46
CA ALA A 479 0.30 23.74 -16.89
C ALA A 479 -0.16 22.41 -17.52
N TYR A 480 0.69 21.78 -18.32
CA TYR A 480 0.38 20.44 -18.87
C TYR A 480 0.24 19.39 -17.76
N GLY A 481 1.11 19.45 -16.75
CA GLY A 481 0.97 18.63 -15.54
C GLY A 481 -0.37 18.84 -14.83
N ALA A 482 -0.79 20.11 -14.68
CA ALA A 482 -2.10 20.43 -14.10
C ALA A 482 -3.27 19.81 -14.91
N VAL A 483 -3.23 19.88 -16.24
CA VAL A 483 -4.23 19.25 -17.11
C VAL A 483 -4.26 17.73 -16.92
N ILE A 484 -3.09 17.08 -16.90
CA ILE A 484 -2.97 15.62 -16.71
C ILE A 484 -3.44 15.19 -15.31
N THR A 485 -3.34 16.06 -14.31
CA THR A 485 -3.88 15.80 -12.97
C THR A 485 -5.39 16.01 -12.91
N ILE A 486 -5.85 17.19 -13.31
CA ILE A 486 -7.22 17.66 -13.05
C ILE A 486 -8.25 16.94 -13.94
N VAL A 487 -7.98 16.83 -15.25
CA VAL A 487 -8.95 16.30 -16.21
C VAL A 487 -9.32 14.84 -15.89
N PRO A 488 -8.38 13.91 -15.74
CA PRO A 488 -8.71 12.51 -15.42
C PRO A 488 -9.43 12.36 -14.08
N LEU A 489 -9.00 13.09 -13.05
CA LEU A 489 -9.61 13.03 -11.72
C LEU A 489 -11.03 13.59 -11.70
N LEU A 490 -11.26 14.70 -12.40
CA LEU A 490 -12.58 15.31 -12.49
C LEU A 490 -13.55 14.39 -13.23
N LEU A 491 -13.18 13.91 -14.42
CA LEU A 491 -14.02 13.04 -15.23
C LEU A 491 -14.33 11.72 -14.52
N ALA A 492 -13.32 11.06 -13.96
CA ALA A 492 -13.52 9.84 -13.22
C ALA A 492 -14.30 10.07 -11.92
N GLY A 493 -14.10 11.22 -11.26
CA GLY A 493 -14.86 11.61 -10.07
C GLY A 493 -16.35 11.76 -10.36
N LEU A 494 -16.71 12.46 -11.43
CA LEU A 494 -18.09 12.59 -11.90
C LEU A 494 -18.66 11.23 -12.28
N PHE A 495 -17.91 10.41 -13.04
CA PHE A 495 -18.35 9.07 -13.41
C PHE A 495 -18.57 8.17 -12.18
N GLY A 496 -17.65 8.18 -11.23
CA GLY A 496 -17.77 7.42 -9.98
C GLY A 496 -18.97 7.83 -9.14
N ARG A 497 -19.31 9.13 -9.11
CA ARG A 497 -20.47 9.65 -8.39
C ARG A 497 -21.79 9.34 -9.08
N PHE A 498 -21.92 9.61 -10.37
CA PHE A 498 -23.17 9.47 -11.08
C PHE A 498 -23.49 8.04 -11.51
N TYR A 499 -22.48 7.31 -12.00
CA TYR A 499 -22.68 5.96 -12.53
C TYR A 499 -22.58 4.88 -11.43
N TYR A 500 -21.50 4.91 -10.62
CA TYR A 500 -21.32 3.95 -9.54
C TYR A 500 -22.00 4.36 -8.23
N LYS A 501 -22.52 5.58 -8.14
CA LYS A 501 -23.20 6.16 -6.95
C LYS A 501 -22.35 6.03 -5.67
N LEU A 502 -21.04 6.18 -5.81
CA LEU A 502 -20.11 6.06 -4.70
C LEU A 502 -20.35 7.18 -3.68
N ASN A 503 -20.25 6.84 -2.41
CA ASN A 503 -20.16 7.82 -1.34
C ASN A 503 -18.95 8.72 -1.58
N TYR A 504 -19.08 10.02 -1.28
CA TYR A 504 -18.02 11.00 -1.54
C TYR A 504 -16.70 10.65 -0.87
N TYR A 505 -16.72 10.20 0.38
CA TYR A 505 -15.50 9.85 1.11
C TYR A 505 -14.78 8.62 0.53
N THR A 506 -15.52 7.61 0.10
CA THR A 506 -14.94 6.48 -0.65
C THR A 506 -14.37 6.96 -1.98
N LEU A 507 -15.08 7.84 -2.68
CA LEU A 507 -14.67 8.37 -3.98
C LEU A 507 -13.34 9.13 -3.89
N ILE A 508 -13.22 10.08 -2.95
CA ILE A 508 -11.97 10.85 -2.79
C ILE A 508 -10.80 9.96 -2.37
N GLY A 509 -11.05 8.91 -1.58
CA GLY A 509 -10.04 7.90 -1.28
C GLY A 509 -9.57 7.13 -2.52
N VAL A 510 -10.52 6.70 -3.37
CA VAL A 510 -10.22 6.03 -4.65
C VAL A 510 -9.44 6.94 -5.59
N LEU A 511 -9.84 8.19 -5.75
CA LEU A 511 -9.17 9.15 -6.62
C LEU A 511 -7.74 9.45 -6.13
N SER A 512 -7.55 9.61 -4.81
CA SER A 512 -6.23 9.76 -4.19
C SER A 512 -5.34 8.53 -4.40
N GLY A 513 -5.90 7.32 -4.28
CA GLY A 513 -5.21 6.06 -4.50
C GLY A 513 -4.87 5.83 -5.97
N ALA A 514 -5.79 6.16 -6.88
CA ALA A 514 -5.58 6.08 -8.31
C ALA A 514 -4.50 7.07 -8.80
N SER A 515 -4.34 8.22 -8.13
CA SER A 515 -3.27 9.20 -8.39
C SER A 515 -1.97 8.86 -7.68
N THR A 516 -1.92 7.77 -6.90
CA THR A 516 -0.76 7.41 -6.06
C THR A 516 -0.29 8.55 -5.14
N ASN A 517 -1.23 9.38 -4.63
CA ASN A 517 -0.98 10.66 -3.97
C ASN A 517 -1.27 10.59 -2.45
N PRO A 518 -0.27 10.34 -1.57
CA PRO A 518 -0.45 10.30 -0.13
C PRO A 518 -0.91 11.64 0.49
N PRO A 519 -0.44 12.82 0.06
CA PRO A 519 -0.99 14.10 0.53
C PRO A 519 -2.49 14.26 0.27
N ALA A 520 -2.98 13.82 -0.88
CA ALA A 520 -4.41 13.83 -1.19
C ALA A 520 -5.19 12.85 -0.29
N LEU A 521 -4.60 11.71 0.08
CA LEU A 521 -5.20 10.83 1.09
C LEU A 521 -5.25 11.50 2.46
N ALA A 522 -4.15 12.14 2.91
CA ALA A 522 -4.12 12.85 4.18
C ALA A 522 -5.25 13.89 4.25
N TYR A 523 -5.38 14.72 3.21
CA TYR A 523 -6.49 15.65 3.06
C TYR A 523 -7.85 14.92 3.15
N SER A 524 -8.01 13.80 2.44
CA SER A 524 -9.28 13.06 2.39
C SER A 524 -9.67 12.48 3.75
N THR A 525 -8.70 12.01 4.54
CA THR A 525 -8.94 11.45 5.88
C THR A 525 -9.25 12.52 6.92
N GLU A 526 -8.76 13.74 6.75
CA GLU A 526 -9.09 14.87 7.62
C GLU A 526 -10.52 15.39 7.43
N GLN A 527 -11.19 15.06 6.30
CA GLN A 527 -12.54 15.50 5.99
C GLN A 527 -13.65 14.69 6.67
N THR A 528 -13.31 13.55 7.29
CA THR A 528 -14.29 12.63 7.90
C THR A 528 -13.70 11.86 9.06
N THR A 529 -14.56 11.41 9.96
CA THR A 529 -14.18 10.46 11.04
C THR A 529 -14.21 8.99 10.56
N SER A 530 -14.74 8.73 9.35
CA SER A 530 -14.84 7.41 8.76
C SER A 530 -13.53 6.97 8.11
N ASP A 531 -13.24 5.65 8.15
CA ASP A 531 -12.10 5.03 7.46
C ASP A 531 -12.30 4.89 5.93
N ALA A 532 -13.45 5.32 5.39
CA ALA A 532 -13.81 5.16 3.99
C ALA A 532 -12.75 5.67 2.99
N PRO A 533 -12.11 6.86 3.17
CA PRO A 533 -11.03 7.29 2.28
C PRO A 533 -9.83 6.36 2.31
N SER A 534 -9.40 5.95 3.50
CA SER A 534 -8.24 5.06 3.69
C SER A 534 -8.44 3.71 2.99
N VAL A 535 -9.65 3.18 3.06
CA VAL A 535 -10.01 1.90 2.42
C VAL A 535 -10.14 2.05 0.92
N GLY A 536 -10.80 3.09 0.43
CA GLY A 536 -10.86 3.40 -0.99
C GLY A 536 -9.46 3.48 -1.58
N TYR A 537 -8.57 4.22 -0.92
CA TYR A 537 -7.15 4.33 -1.29
C TYR A 537 -6.44 2.98 -1.31
N ALA A 538 -6.47 2.25 -0.19
CA ALA A 538 -5.77 0.98 -0.04
C ALA A 538 -6.24 -0.09 -1.02
N THR A 539 -7.52 -0.05 -1.43
CA THR A 539 -8.10 -0.99 -2.39
C THR A 539 -7.55 -0.80 -3.80
N VAL A 540 -7.36 0.45 -4.23
CA VAL A 540 -6.99 0.75 -5.63
C VAL A 540 -5.51 1.05 -5.83
N TYR A 541 -4.81 1.49 -4.80
CA TYR A 541 -3.40 1.88 -4.85
C TYR A 541 -2.49 0.80 -5.47
N PRO A 542 -2.62 -0.51 -5.10
CA PRO A 542 -1.78 -1.56 -5.67
C PRO A 542 -1.87 -1.68 -7.18
N LEU A 543 -3.11 -1.71 -7.70
CA LEU A 543 -3.35 -1.82 -9.14
C LEU A 543 -2.93 -0.54 -9.87
N SER A 544 -3.26 0.62 -9.30
CA SER A 544 -2.90 1.92 -9.89
C SER A 544 -1.39 2.10 -10.00
N MET A 545 -0.65 1.72 -8.97
CA MET A 545 0.80 1.78 -8.96
C MET A 545 1.38 0.92 -10.09
N PHE A 546 0.92 -0.34 -10.20
CA PHE A 546 1.36 -1.25 -11.26
C PHE A 546 1.05 -0.70 -12.65
N LEU A 547 -0.19 -0.25 -12.89
CA LEU A 547 -0.61 0.27 -14.19
C LEU A 547 0.12 1.54 -14.59
N ARG A 548 0.45 2.42 -13.66
CA ARG A 548 1.19 3.66 -13.93
C ARG A 548 2.65 3.39 -14.29
N VAL A 549 3.29 2.45 -13.59
CA VAL A 549 4.65 1.99 -13.94
C VAL A 549 4.66 1.44 -15.36
N LEU A 550 3.72 0.54 -15.65
CA LEU A 550 3.59 -0.07 -16.97
C LEU A 550 3.27 0.97 -18.07
N ALA A 551 2.35 1.92 -17.79
CA ALA A 551 2.00 2.96 -18.73
C ALA A 551 3.17 3.88 -19.08
N ALA A 552 3.94 4.32 -18.08
CA ALA A 552 5.12 5.15 -18.29
C ALA A 552 6.17 4.43 -19.16
N GLN A 553 6.42 3.16 -18.88
CA GLN A 553 7.32 2.33 -19.67
C GLN A 553 6.82 2.11 -21.09
N LEU A 554 5.54 1.75 -21.29
CA LEU A 554 4.97 1.51 -22.62
C LEU A 554 4.95 2.77 -23.48
N LEU A 555 4.69 3.96 -22.91
CA LEU A 555 4.73 5.20 -23.66
C LEU A 555 6.13 5.49 -24.22
N ILE A 556 7.18 5.26 -23.44
CA ILE A 556 8.57 5.37 -23.93
C ILE A 556 8.86 4.31 -25.01
N LEU A 557 8.43 3.06 -24.81
CA LEU A 557 8.68 1.98 -25.77
C LEU A 557 7.98 2.18 -27.12
N ILE A 558 6.84 2.89 -27.15
CA ILE A 558 6.03 3.08 -28.35
C ILE A 558 6.40 4.39 -29.07
N PHE A 559 6.72 5.44 -28.33
CA PHE A 559 6.88 6.80 -28.87
C PHE A 559 8.24 7.44 -28.57
N GLY A 560 9.07 6.82 -27.71
CA GLY A 560 10.35 7.34 -27.23
C GLY A 560 11.56 7.07 -28.12
#